data_caae1009e4d47a90cadfb5fc2a0c6e34
#
_entry.id   caae1009e4d47a90cadfb5fc2a0c6e34
#
_cell.length_a   1.000
_cell.length_b   1.000
_cell.length_c   1.000
_cell.angle_alpha   90.00
_cell.angle_beta   90.00
_cell.angle_gamma   90.00
#
_symmetry.space_group_name_H-M   'P 1'
#
loop_
_entity.id
_entity.type
_entity.pdbx_description
1 polymer ?
#
loop_
_entity_poly.entity_id
_entity_poly.type
_entity_poly.pdbx_seq_one_letter_code
_entity_poly.pdbx_strand_id
1 'polypeptide(L)'
;MLATFGSVIPGLTGVWFDPDSRSLVFAVRSGASRSLTAAASTEIASLTASAGWPDFPIAVVTKDGPLLLDLLEWRQKARSLANDPGMTSLDVDERNGEMVIGMESPGREAAMMGQLAQMGIPEAAVRMRVEPRAKPHTLLTDRRRPKIENGFQIAIPMDAIHAVGCSHGADAVGVGPRYGFITASHCSADTAVGTFRGSKVYQNVVGSSNKIGVELIDPAPFTGTSCGPAPMTCRFSDAMFVGYTGDGGGIGFFAGRKIAETDTIGTTTKGGLTIARYRSAPQASNVLVGFPVRKTGRTTGTTAGPVINTCIDLKFGDSNVWLLCQDRFTGISDEGDSGAPVYFPTTFNQADPVLHVGILWGGVPANNWVNFSPWSGITNDLNIFYGFP
;
A
#
# COMPACT_ATOMS: atom_id res chain seq x y z
N MET A 1 0.03 16.73 -21.98
CA MET A 1 -1.41 16.58 -22.35
C MET A 1 -2.20 17.89 -22.15
N LEU A 2 -2.36 18.45 -20.93
CA LEU A 2 -3.11 19.71 -20.73
C LEU A 2 -2.58 20.88 -21.57
N ALA A 3 -1.25 21.05 -21.63
CA ALA A 3 -0.62 22.06 -22.47
C ALA A 3 -0.92 21.84 -23.97
N THR A 4 -0.97 20.59 -24.42
CA THR A 4 -1.32 20.25 -25.79
C THR A 4 -2.76 20.66 -26.11
N PHE A 5 -3.73 20.34 -25.22
CA PHE A 5 -5.10 20.82 -25.41
C PHE A 5 -5.17 22.35 -25.45
N GLY A 6 -4.44 23.04 -24.56
CA GLY A 6 -4.40 24.51 -24.54
C GLY A 6 -3.84 25.12 -25.82
N SER A 7 -2.87 24.44 -26.48
CA SER A 7 -2.26 24.96 -27.72
C SER A 7 -3.13 24.75 -28.96
N VAL A 8 -3.98 23.71 -28.97
CA VAL A 8 -4.81 23.38 -30.15
C VAL A 8 -6.24 23.89 -30.04
N ILE A 9 -6.74 24.19 -28.83
CA ILE A 9 -8.10 24.65 -28.62
C ILE A 9 -8.09 26.14 -28.23
N PRO A 10 -8.44 27.03 -29.17
CA PRO A 10 -8.46 28.47 -28.88
C PRO A 10 -9.43 28.83 -27.76
N GLY A 11 -8.98 29.63 -26.80
CA GLY A 11 -9.81 30.10 -25.71
C GLY A 11 -10.09 29.06 -24.61
N LEU A 12 -9.40 27.92 -24.60
CA LEU A 12 -9.56 26.88 -23.58
C LEU A 12 -9.19 27.42 -22.19
N THR A 13 -10.11 27.27 -21.24
CA THR A 13 -9.94 27.69 -19.83
C THR A 13 -9.86 26.51 -18.87
N GLY A 14 -10.26 25.30 -19.30
CA GLY A 14 -10.15 24.11 -18.49
C GLY A 14 -10.58 22.84 -19.21
N VAL A 15 -10.12 21.70 -18.69
CA VAL A 15 -10.49 20.34 -19.14
C VAL A 15 -10.63 19.44 -17.95
N TRP A 16 -11.75 18.72 -17.83
CA TRP A 16 -11.95 17.75 -16.75
C TRP A 16 -12.89 16.63 -17.19
N PHE A 17 -12.86 15.52 -16.46
CA PHE A 17 -13.87 14.47 -16.58
C PHE A 17 -15.01 14.74 -15.61
N ASP A 18 -16.24 14.69 -16.12
CA ASP A 18 -17.45 14.78 -15.30
C ASP A 18 -18.00 13.37 -15.05
N PRO A 19 -17.97 12.87 -13.80
CA PRO A 19 -18.42 11.52 -13.48
C PRO A 19 -19.92 11.33 -13.60
N ASP A 20 -20.72 12.38 -13.44
CA ASP A 20 -22.19 12.31 -13.46
C ASP A 20 -22.70 12.13 -14.90
N SER A 21 -22.17 12.89 -15.83
CA SER A 21 -22.49 12.75 -17.27
C SER A 21 -21.58 11.76 -17.99
N ARG A 22 -20.53 11.25 -17.34
CA ARG A 22 -19.49 10.38 -17.92
C ARG A 22 -18.86 11.00 -19.18
N SER A 23 -18.65 12.31 -19.19
CA SER A 23 -18.12 13.05 -20.33
C SER A 23 -16.82 13.79 -20.04
N LEU A 24 -16.02 14.02 -21.08
CA LEU A 24 -14.91 14.96 -21.03
C LEU A 24 -15.45 16.36 -21.28
N VAL A 25 -15.27 17.26 -20.34
CA VAL A 25 -15.73 18.64 -20.41
C VAL A 25 -14.58 19.55 -20.80
N PHE A 26 -14.78 20.35 -21.86
CA PHE A 26 -13.87 21.40 -22.29
C PHE A 26 -14.52 22.75 -22.04
N ALA A 27 -13.93 23.54 -21.16
CA ALA A 27 -14.39 24.89 -20.89
C ALA A 27 -13.66 25.90 -21.79
N VAL A 28 -14.41 26.79 -22.44
CA VAL A 28 -13.87 27.80 -23.33
C VAL A 28 -14.45 29.18 -23.06
N ARG A 29 -13.69 30.25 -23.35
CA ARG A 29 -14.17 31.62 -23.22
C ARG A 29 -15.38 31.92 -24.13
N SER A 30 -16.24 32.84 -23.72
CA SER A 30 -17.49 33.20 -24.40
C SER A 30 -17.36 33.57 -25.87
N GLY A 31 -16.23 34.07 -26.35
CA GLY A 31 -16.00 34.40 -27.75
C GLY A 31 -15.50 33.23 -28.60
N ALA A 32 -14.97 32.17 -27.97
CA ALA A 32 -14.32 31.06 -28.64
C ALA A 32 -15.27 29.89 -28.96
N SER A 33 -16.42 29.80 -28.31
CA SER A 33 -17.35 28.67 -28.42
C SER A 33 -17.91 28.43 -29.84
N ARG A 34 -17.96 29.46 -30.69
CA ARG A 34 -18.41 29.34 -32.09
C ARG A 34 -17.37 28.77 -33.03
N SER A 35 -16.10 28.81 -32.68
CA SER A 35 -14.98 28.29 -33.50
C SER A 35 -14.59 26.87 -33.14
N LEU A 36 -15.15 26.30 -32.08
CA LEU A 36 -15.00 24.87 -31.71
C LEU A 36 -15.86 23.97 -32.63
N THR A 37 -15.79 24.20 -33.91
CA THR A 37 -16.43 23.40 -34.95
C THR A 37 -15.71 22.08 -35.19
N ALA A 38 -16.18 21.29 -36.13
CA ALA A 38 -15.74 19.93 -36.43
C ALA A 38 -14.21 19.66 -36.37
N ALA A 39 -13.38 20.68 -36.64
CA ALA A 39 -11.91 20.54 -36.61
C ALA A 39 -11.38 20.33 -35.17
N ALA A 40 -11.87 21.09 -34.18
CA ALA A 40 -11.46 20.94 -32.79
C ALA A 40 -11.97 19.62 -32.21
N SER A 41 -13.16 19.16 -32.56
CA SER A 41 -13.69 17.86 -32.16
C SER A 41 -12.84 16.70 -32.69
N THR A 42 -12.36 16.80 -33.92
CA THR A 42 -11.47 15.81 -34.54
C THR A 42 -10.11 15.78 -33.84
N GLU A 43 -9.56 16.95 -33.52
CA GLU A 43 -8.29 17.09 -32.82
C GLU A 43 -8.40 16.55 -31.36
N ILE A 44 -9.47 16.87 -30.65
CA ILE A 44 -9.75 16.33 -29.32
C ILE A 44 -9.84 14.81 -29.37
N ALA A 45 -10.61 14.26 -30.33
CA ALA A 45 -10.74 12.82 -30.48
C ALA A 45 -9.38 12.14 -30.78
N SER A 46 -8.55 12.77 -31.63
CA SER A 46 -7.20 12.30 -31.92
C SER A 46 -6.30 12.31 -30.68
N LEU A 47 -6.33 13.38 -29.90
CA LEU A 47 -5.53 13.52 -28.68
C LEU A 47 -5.97 12.54 -27.56
N THR A 48 -7.28 12.34 -27.38
CA THR A 48 -7.82 11.38 -26.40
C THR A 48 -7.50 9.94 -26.79
N ALA A 49 -7.61 9.61 -28.08
CA ALA A 49 -7.22 8.29 -28.58
C ALA A 49 -5.71 8.03 -28.43
N SER A 50 -4.86 9.03 -28.72
CA SER A 50 -3.41 8.93 -28.55
C SER A 50 -3.00 8.78 -27.08
N ALA A 51 -3.82 9.28 -26.15
CA ALA A 51 -3.65 9.11 -24.72
C ALA A 51 -4.13 7.74 -24.20
N GLY A 52 -4.74 6.91 -25.06
CA GLY A 52 -5.33 5.62 -24.66
C GLY A 52 -6.59 5.75 -23.80
N TRP A 53 -7.27 6.90 -23.87
CA TRP A 53 -8.51 7.09 -23.10
C TRP A 53 -9.68 6.39 -23.80
N PRO A 54 -10.66 5.89 -23.04
CA PRO A 54 -11.92 5.41 -23.60
C PRO A 54 -12.61 6.50 -24.41
N ASP A 55 -13.47 6.10 -25.34
CA ASP A 55 -14.30 7.00 -26.16
C ASP A 55 -15.41 7.63 -25.27
N PHE A 56 -15.05 8.70 -24.57
CA PHE A 56 -16.00 9.46 -23.75
C PHE A 56 -16.75 10.50 -24.58
N PRO A 57 -18.05 10.72 -24.33
CA PRO A 57 -18.76 11.87 -24.86
C PRO A 57 -18.01 13.17 -24.53
N ILE A 58 -17.97 14.10 -25.49
CA ILE A 58 -17.33 15.41 -25.31
C ILE A 58 -18.43 16.44 -25.06
N ALA A 59 -18.30 17.16 -23.96
CA ALA A 59 -19.12 18.32 -23.63
C ALA A 59 -18.28 19.61 -23.73
N VAL A 60 -18.83 20.66 -24.34
CA VAL A 60 -18.20 21.97 -24.40
C VAL A 60 -19.06 22.95 -23.60
N VAL A 61 -18.45 23.61 -22.65
CA VAL A 61 -19.10 24.62 -21.80
C VAL A 61 -18.43 25.98 -21.95
N THR A 62 -19.21 27.05 -21.80
CA THR A 62 -18.66 28.39 -21.80
C THR A 62 -18.29 28.80 -20.38
N LYS A 63 -17.04 29.19 -20.19
CA LYS A 63 -16.54 29.68 -18.90
C LYS A 63 -15.47 30.75 -19.11
N ASP A 64 -15.73 31.93 -18.63
CA ASP A 64 -14.76 33.03 -18.65
C ASP A 64 -13.76 32.88 -17.50
N GLY A 65 -12.51 33.24 -17.78
CA GLY A 65 -11.41 33.09 -16.83
C GLY A 65 -10.05 33.12 -17.52
N PRO A 66 -8.97 32.85 -16.79
CA PRO A 66 -7.65 32.65 -17.37
C PRO A 66 -7.64 31.52 -18.41
N LEU A 67 -6.77 31.62 -19.41
CA LEU A 67 -6.54 30.48 -20.31
C LEU A 67 -5.81 29.36 -19.54
N LEU A 68 -6.08 28.14 -19.91
CA LEU A 68 -5.38 26.97 -19.32
C LEU A 68 -3.86 27.09 -19.50
N LEU A 69 -3.39 27.61 -20.64
CA LEU A 69 -1.97 27.85 -20.86
C LEU A 69 -1.39 28.89 -19.89
N ASP A 70 -2.13 29.97 -19.61
CA ASP A 70 -1.70 30.99 -18.64
C ASP A 70 -1.55 30.37 -17.25
N LEU A 71 -2.52 29.54 -16.82
CA LEU A 71 -2.50 28.85 -15.53
C LEU A 71 -1.30 27.89 -15.43
N LEU A 72 -1.00 27.13 -16.48
CA LEU A 72 0.15 26.23 -16.52
C LEU A 72 1.48 26.99 -16.51
N GLU A 73 1.58 28.12 -17.20
CA GLU A 73 2.75 29.00 -17.16
C GLU A 73 2.94 29.61 -15.77
N TRP A 74 1.88 30.14 -15.17
CA TRP A 74 1.94 30.68 -13.79
C TRP A 74 2.34 29.62 -12.77
N ARG A 75 1.77 28.41 -12.87
CA ARG A 75 2.19 27.28 -12.04
C ARG A 75 3.69 26.99 -12.20
N GLN A 76 4.22 27.03 -13.41
CA GLN A 76 5.64 26.81 -13.67
C GLN A 76 6.49 27.91 -13.02
N LYS A 77 6.08 29.18 -13.11
CA LYS A 77 6.76 30.30 -12.43
C LYS A 77 6.73 30.16 -10.90
N ALA A 78 5.55 29.82 -10.37
CA ALA A 78 5.34 29.65 -8.94
C ALA A 78 6.11 28.47 -8.31
N ARG A 79 6.64 27.53 -9.12
CA ARG A 79 7.51 26.45 -8.60
C ARG A 79 8.75 26.93 -7.88
N SER A 80 9.24 28.12 -8.18
CA SER A 80 10.36 28.73 -7.45
C SER A 80 10.05 28.99 -5.97
N LEU A 81 8.76 29.07 -5.61
CA LEU A 81 8.28 29.23 -4.24
C LEU A 81 8.16 27.90 -3.48
N ALA A 82 8.41 26.76 -4.12
CA ALA A 82 8.30 25.44 -3.50
C ALA A 82 9.28 25.23 -2.32
N ASN A 83 10.31 26.06 -2.22
CA ASN A 83 11.23 26.09 -1.08
C ASN A 83 10.70 26.88 0.12
N ASP A 84 9.56 27.57 0.00
CA ASP A 84 8.93 28.23 1.15
C ASP A 84 8.46 27.16 2.15
N PRO A 85 8.94 27.22 3.39
CA PRO A 85 8.64 26.17 4.38
C PRO A 85 7.16 26.08 4.76
N GLY A 86 6.35 27.07 4.41
CA GLY A 86 4.90 27.04 4.64
C GLY A 86 4.07 26.50 3.47
N MET A 87 4.66 26.33 2.28
CA MET A 87 3.97 25.82 1.10
C MET A 87 3.87 24.30 1.16
N THR A 88 2.70 23.75 0.88
CA THR A 88 2.40 22.32 0.93
C THR A 88 2.11 21.72 -0.43
N SER A 89 1.46 22.47 -1.31
CA SER A 89 1.11 22.03 -2.67
C SER A 89 1.04 23.18 -3.66
N LEU A 90 1.11 22.84 -4.94
CA LEU A 90 0.92 23.77 -6.05
C LEU A 90 0.19 23.05 -7.18
N ASP A 91 -0.98 23.52 -7.51
CA ASP A 91 -1.87 22.87 -8.48
C ASP A 91 -2.51 23.88 -9.43
N VAL A 92 -3.10 23.38 -10.51
CA VAL A 92 -4.05 24.09 -11.37
C VAL A 92 -5.38 23.38 -11.26
N ASP A 93 -6.36 24.06 -10.75
CA ASP A 93 -7.74 23.58 -10.72
C ASP A 93 -8.39 23.90 -12.07
N GLU A 94 -8.28 22.97 -13.01
CA GLU A 94 -8.79 23.10 -14.38
C GLU A 94 -10.31 23.27 -14.39
N ARG A 95 -11.00 22.70 -13.41
CA ARG A 95 -12.47 22.82 -13.31
C ARG A 95 -12.89 24.22 -12.86
N ASN A 96 -12.16 24.81 -11.93
CA ASN A 96 -12.45 26.16 -11.44
C ASN A 96 -11.71 27.25 -12.23
N GLY A 97 -10.66 26.92 -12.97
CA GLY A 97 -9.87 27.84 -13.79
C GLY A 97 -8.99 28.76 -12.93
N GLU A 98 -8.37 28.20 -11.92
CA GLU A 98 -7.53 28.92 -10.97
C GLU A 98 -6.28 28.13 -10.59
N MET A 99 -5.24 28.82 -10.17
CA MET A 99 -4.08 28.19 -9.55
C MET A 99 -4.35 28.04 -8.04
N VAL A 100 -4.10 26.87 -7.49
CA VAL A 100 -4.30 26.56 -6.06
C VAL A 100 -2.97 26.38 -5.38
N ILE A 101 -2.74 27.10 -4.28
CA ILE A 101 -1.55 26.96 -3.44
C ILE A 101 -1.97 26.50 -2.05
N GLY A 102 -1.46 25.32 -1.66
CA GLY A 102 -1.63 24.81 -0.32
C GLY A 102 -0.63 25.42 0.65
N MET A 103 -1.08 25.78 1.84
CA MET A 103 -0.31 26.36 2.92
C MET A 103 -0.57 25.64 4.24
N GLU A 104 0.47 25.39 5.07
CA GLU A 104 0.30 24.77 6.39
C GLU A 104 -0.53 25.61 7.37
N SER A 105 -0.45 26.91 7.23
CA SER A 105 -1.18 27.86 8.10
C SER A 105 -1.56 29.13 7.37
N PRO A 106 -2.64 29.82 7.79
CA PRO A 106 -3.14 31.03 7.13
C PRO A 106 -2.23 32.27 7.30
N GLY A 107 -1.28 32.27 8.22
CA GLY A 107 -0.50 33.46 8.54
C GLY A 107 0.51 33.94 7.48
N ARG A 108 0.66 33.21 6.38
CA ARG A 108 1.65 33.51 5.32
C ARG A 108 1.01 33.89 3.98
N GLU A 109 -0.31 33.86 3.89
CA GLU A 109 -1.03 34.11 2.65
C GLU A 109 -0.68 35.44 1.99
N ALA A 110 -0.66 36.53 2.78
CA ALA A 110 -0.37 37.87 2.26
C ALA A 110 1.08 37.97 1.69
N ALA A 111 2.06 37.35 2.36
CA ALA A 111 3.43 37.33 1.88
C ALA A 111 3.56 36.53 0.59
N MET A 112 2.90 35.38 0.52
CA MET A 112 2.90 34.51 -0.67
C MET A 112 2.23 35.24 -1.85
N MET A 113 1.08 35.88 -1.63
CA MET A 113 0.39 36.67 -2.66
C MET A 113 1.25 37.81 -3.18
N GLY A 114 2.01 38.50 -2.29
CA GLY A 114 2.97 39.52 -2.69
C GLY A 114 4.08 39.00 -3.60
N GLN A 115 4.60 37.80 -3.34
CA GLN A 115 5.61 37.16 -4.20
C GLN A 115 5.02 36.76 -5.56
N LEU A 116 3.81 36.21 -5.59
CA LEU A 116 3.12 35.85 -6.83
C LEU A 116 2.83 37.08 -7.70
N ALA A 117 2.42 38.20 -7.09
CA ALA A 117 2.21 39.46 -7.81
C ALA A 117 3.51 39.96 -8.45
N GLN A 118 4.68 39.85 -7.79
CA GLN A 118 5.98 40.18 -8.36
C GLN A 118 6.35 39.30 -9.56
N MET A 119 5.81 38.07 -9.65
CA MET A 119 5.98 37.16 -10.78
C MET A 119 4.99 37.44 -11.91
N GLY A 120 4.12 38.46 -11.77
CA GLY A 120 3.08 38.79 -12.74
C GLY A 120 1.89 37.83 -12.72
N ILE A 121 1.65 37.16 -11.61
CA ILE A 121 0.53 36.24 -11.44
C ILE A 121 -0.64 37.03 -10.82
N PRO A 122 -1.81 37.15 -11.48
CA PRO A 122 -2.92 37.92 -10.97
C PRO A 122 -3.52 37.26 -9.70
N GLU A 123 -3.78 38.07 -8.68
CA GLU A 123 -4.40 37.61 -7.45
C GLU A 123 -5.73 36.89 -7.69
N ALA A 124 -6.56 37.43 -8.60
CA ALA A 124 -7.84 36.83 -8.97
C ALA A 124 -7.76 35.44 -9.61
N ALA A 125 -6.57 35.02 -10.02
CA ALA A 125 -6.34 33.69 -10.59
C ALA A 125 -5.76 32.70 -9.58
N VAL A 126 -5.62 33.08 -8.31
CA VAL A 126 -4.98 32.27 -7.28
C VAL A 126 -5.91 32.07 -6.10
N ARG A 127 -6.07 30.82 -5.69
CA ARG A 127 -6.74 30.45 -4.45
C ARG A 127 -5.75 29.84 -3.46
N MET A 128 -5.68 30.41 -2.28
CA MET A 128 -4.95 29.83 -1.15
C MET A 128 -5.83 28.81 -0.43
N ARG A 129 -5.25 27.68 -0.05
CA ARG A 129 -5.91 26.62 0.71
C ARG A 129 -5.06 26.21 1.90
N VAL A 130 -5.62 26.31 3.09
CA VAL A 130 -4.94 25.76 4.28
C VAL A 130 -5.10 24.24 4.27
N GLU A 131 -3.99 23.56 4.21
CA GLU A 131 -3.93 22.10 4.21
C GLU A 131 -2.65 21.59 4.89
N PRO A 132 -2.71 20.46 5.57
CA PRO A 132 -1.50 19.87 6.15
C PRO A 132 -0.51 19.47 5.04
N ARG A 133 0.76 19.56 5.34
CA ARG A 133 1.81 19.06 4.43
C ARG A 133 1.58 17.58 4.15
N ALA A 134 1.65 17.20 2.89
CA ALA A 134 1.67 15.80 2.49
C ALA A 134 2.86 15.13 3.18
N LYS A 135 2.57 14.21 4.10
CA LYS A 135 3.58 13.35 4.71
C LYS A 135 3.67 12.08 3.87
N PRO A 136 4.89 11.55 3.64
CA PRO A 136 4.98 10.17 3.19
C PRO A 136 4.15 9.34 4.15
N HIS A 137 3.24 8.53 3.64
CA HIS A 137 2.41 7.70 4.49
C HIS A 137 3.33 6.81 5.31
N THR A 138 3.37 7.02 6.60
CA THR A 138 3.95 6.11 7.55
C THR A 138 2.97 4.96 7.68
N LEU A 139 3.01 4.11 6.68
CA LEU A 139 2.58 2.72 6.76
C LEU A 139 3.17 2.16 8.05
N LEU A 140 2.70 1.06 8.55
CA LEU A 140 3.17 0.42 9.79
C LEU A 140 4.71 0.19 9.77
N THR A 141 5.46 1.25 9.46
CA THR A 141 6.92 1.30 9.31
C THR A 141 7.61 1.88 10.54
N ASP A 142 6.86 2.34 11.53
CA ASP A 142 7.40 2.92 12.74
C ASP A 142 8.25 1.92 13.53
N ARG A 143 9.30 2.43 14.14
CA ARG A 143 10.09 1.65 15.10
C ARG A 143 9.31 1.46 16.39
N ARG A 144 9.04 0.20 16.75
CA ARG A 144 8.37 -0.19 18.00
C ARG A 144 9.36 -0.79 18.99
N ARG A 145 9.36 -0.29 20.19
CA ARG A 145 10.19 -0.77 21.32
C ARG A 145 9.45 -0.50 22.64
N PRO A 146 9.53 -1.37 23.61
CA PRO A 146 10.22 -2.66 23.66
C PRO A 146 9.45 -3.80 22.99
N LYS A 147 8.17 -3.60 22.62
CA LYS A 147 7.30 -4.63 22.03
C LYS A 147 6.96 -4.29 20.60
N ILE A 148 6.96 -5.31 19.76
CA ILE A 148 6.57 -5.23 18.34
C ILE A 148 5.21 -5.91 18.21
N GLU A 149 4.26 -5.20 17.65
CA GLU A 149 2.96 -5.74 17.29
C GLU A 149 3.00 -6.31 15.87
N ASN A 150 2.17 -7.30 15.62
CA ASN A 150 2.05 -7.95 14.31
C ASN A 150 1.47 -6.98 13.28
N GLY A 151 1.94 -7.05 12.05
CA GLY A 151 1.58 -6.15 10.95
C GLY A 151 2.62 -5.05 10.69
N PHE A 152 3.52 -4.78 11.62
CA PHE A 152 4.58 -3.80 11.42
C PHE A 152 5.68 -4.28 10.48
N GLN A 153 6.37 -3.31 9.86
CA GLN A 153 7.50 -3.57 8.98
C GLN A 153 8.64 -4.30 9.69
N ILE A 154 9.13 -5.31 9.01
CA ILE A 154 10.47 -5.88 9.24
C ILE A 154 11.32 -5.66 7.99
N ALA A 155 12.63 -5.61 8.16
CA ALA A 155 13.60 -5.49 7.08
C ALA A 155 14.61 -6.63 7.16
N ILE A 156 14.89 -7.25 6.03
CA ILE A 156 15.83 -8.38 5.91
C ILE A 156 16.86 -8.00 4.85
N PRO A 157 18.17 -7.92 5.18
CA PRO A 157 19.19 -7.60 4.20
C PRO A 157 19.29 -8.67 3.13
N MET A 158 19.32 -8.23 1.86
CA MET A 158 19.61 -9.07 0.70
C MET A 158 21.13 -9.11 0.45
N ASP A 159 21.74 -7.94 0.55
CA ASP A 159 23.18 -7.72 0.38
C ASP A 159 23.64 -6.54 1.26
N ALA A 160 24.82 -5.97 0.98
CA ALA A 160 25.40 -4.89 1.75
C ALA A 160 24.59 -3.55 1.68
N ILE A 161 23.77 -3.36 0.64
CA ILE A 161 23.09 -2.10 0.35
C ILE A 161 21.59 -2.24 0.14
N HIS A 162 21.08 -3.44 -0.11
CA HIS A 162 19.66 -3.70 -0.34
C HIS A 162 19.03 -4.51 0.80
N ALA A 163 17.79 -4.25 1.07
CA ALA A 163 16.98 -5.01 2.02
C ALA A 163 15.54 -5.16 1.51
N VAL A 164 14.95 -6.32 1.77
CA VAL A 164 13.51 -6.56 1.57
C VAL A 164 12.74 -6.04 2.78
N GLY A 165 11.65 -5.35 2.52
CA GLY A 165 10.69 -4.92 3.54
C GLY A 165 9.48 -5.84 3.53
N CYS A 166 9.24 -6.56 4.62
CA CYS A 166 8.10 -7.44 4.83
C CYS A 166 7.34 -7.05 6.10
N SER A 167 6.33 -7.84 6.46
CA SER A 167 5.51 -7.61 7.65
C SER A 167 5.82 -8.63 8.74
N HIS A 168 5.85 -8.17 10.00
CA HIS A 168 5.88 -9.03 11.18
C HIS A 168 4.57 -9.80 11.26
N GLY A 169 4.63 -11.12 11.20
CA GLY A 169 3.46 -11.98 11.17
C GLY A 169 2.86 -12.24 12.56
N ALA A 170 3.07 -13.42 13.09
CA ALA A 170 2.52 -13.80 14.39
C ALA A 170 3.59 -14.29 15.34
N ASP A 171 3.45 -13.94 16.62
CA ASP A 171 4.31 -14.49 17.67
C ASP A 171 4.12 -16.01 17.79
N ALA A 172 5.21 -16.75 17.92
CA ALA A 172 5.21 -18.21 17.99
C ALA A 172 6.33 -18.75 18.87
N VAL A 173 6.19 -19.99 19.26
CA VAL A 173 7.19 -20.77 20.02
C VAL A 173 7.70 -21.90 19.14
N GLY A 174 8.98 -21.91 18.87
CA GLY A 174 9.66 -22.98 18.15
C GLY A 174 10.08 -24.14 19.05
N VAL A 175 10.66 -25.15 18.43
CA VAL A 175 11.18 -26.32 19.16
C VAL A 175 12.31 -25.92 20.11
N GLY A 176 12.31 -26.47 21.34
CA GLY A 176 13.30 -26.20 22.39
C GLY A 176 13.13 -24.85 23.10
N PRO A 177 11.97 -24.54 23.59
CA PRO A 177 11.22 -23.30 23.92
C PRO A 177 11.91 -22.01 23.43
N ARG A 178 12.04 -21.89 22.12
CA ARG A 178 12.56 -20.68 21.46
C ARG A 178 11.40 -19.77 21.10
N TYR A 179 11.41 -18.58 21.64
CA TYR A 179 10.40 -17.56 21.36
C TYR A 179 10.79 -16.77 20.11
N GLY A 180 9.81 -16.50 19.27
CA GLY A 180 10.02 -15.80 18.03
C GLY A 180 8.70 -15.40 17.36
N PHE A 181 8.77 -15.23 16.07
CA PHE A 181 7.61 -14.92 15.25
C PHE A 181 7.73 -15.59 13.88
N ILE A 182 6.62 -15.68 13.19
CA ILE A 182 6.58 -16.14 11.79
C ILE A 182 6.47 -14.95 10.84
N THR A 183 7.06 -15.09 9.66
CA THR A 183 6.88 -14.20 8.51
C THR A 183 6.98 -15.02 7.23
N ALA A 184 6.79 -14.42 6.05
CA ALA A 184 6.88 -15.16 4.81
C ALA A 184 8.31 -15.63 4.53
N SER A 185 8.47 -16.88 4.08
CA SER A 185 9.75 -17.50 3.75
C SER A 185 10.47 -16.77 2.61
N HIS A 186 9.74 -16.34 1.56
CA HIS A 186 10.32 -15.60 0.45
C HIS A 186 10.84 -14.20 0.86
N CYS A 187 10.61 -13.76 2.09
CA CYS A 187 11.25 -12.57 2.65
C CYS A 187 12.70 -12.81 3.09
N SER A 188 13.20 -14.05 3.05
CA SER A 188 14.58 -14.35 3.34
C SER A 188 15.52 -13.73 2.29
N ALA A 189 16.82 -13.77 2.56
CA ALA A 189 17.83 -13.10 1.74
C ALA A 189 17.85 -13.50 0.26
N ASP A 190 17.28 -14.65 -0.09
CA ASP A 190 17.22 -15.11 -1.49
C ASP A 190 15.89 -14.86 -2.18
N THR A 191 14.89 -14.33 -1.50
CA THR A 191 13.52 -14.17 -2.02
C THR A 191 12.88 -15.47 -2.56
N ALA A 192 13.44 -16.62 -2.21
CA ALA A 192 12.98 -17.93 -2.62
C ALA A 192 12.35 -18.67 -1.43
N VAL A 193 11.23 -19.33 -1.66
CA VAL A 193 10.53 -20.12 -0.64
C VAL A 193 11.38 -21.31 -0.22
N GLY A 194 11.57 -21.49 1.08
CA GLY A 194 12.26 -22.63 1.66
C GLY A 194 13.77 -22.62 1.44
N THR A 195 14.38 -21.47 1.50
CA THR A 195 15.83 -21.32 1.42
C THR A 195 16.38 -20.77 2.73
N PHE A 196 16.78 -21.66 3.64
CA PHE A 196 17.35 -21.26 4.92
C PHE A 196 18.72 -20.58 4.73
N ARG A 197 18.85 -19.37 5.28
CA ARG A 197 20.07 -18.54 5.22
C ARG A 197 20.58 -18.07 6.58
N GLY A 198 19.81 -18.25 7.64
CA GLY A 198 20.10 -17.65 8.93
C GLY A 198 20.03 -16.12 8.86
N SER A 199 19.10 -15.61 8.06
CA SER A 199 18.91 -14.18 7.77
C SER A 199 18.69 -13.39 9.04
N LYS A 200 19.38 -12.25 9.17
CA LYS A 200 19.14 -11.32 10.28
C LYS A 200 17.89 -10.48 9.98
N VAL A 201 17.01 -10.37 10.96
CA VAL A 201 15.78 -9.60 10.82
C VAL A 201 15.82 -8.37 11.70
N TYR A 202 15.42 -7.24 11.14
CA TYR A 202 15.44 -5.93 11.77
C TYR A 202 14.03 -5.34 11.82
N GLN A 203 13.74 -4.60 12.85
CA GLN A 203 12.48 -3.87 12.96
C GLN A 203 12.68 -2.45 12.45
N ASN A 204 11.88 -2.14 11.49
CA ASN A 204 11.70 -1.13 10.46
C ASN A 204 12.84 -1.01 9.44
N VAL A 205 14.06 -0.75 9.82
CA VAL A 205 15.19 -0.62 8.87
C VAL A 205 16.42 -1.37 9.38
N VAL A 206 17.30 -1.76 8.45
CA VAL A 206 18.56 -2.41 8.79
C VAL A 206 19.44 -1.47 9.61
N GLY A 207 19.92 -1.97 10.74
CA GLY A 207 20.79 -1.24 11.65
C GLY A 207 21.02 -2.03 12.93
N SER A 208 22.21 -1.95 13.52
CA SER A 208 22.59 -2.78 14.69
C SER A 208 21.60 -2.68 15.84
N SER A 209 21.13 -1.46 16.16
CA SER A 209 20.14 -1.22 17.21
C SER A 209 18.71 -1.65 16.87
N ASN A 210 18.45 -2.07 15.64
CA ASN A 210 17.14 -2.46 15.13
C ASN A 210 16.99 -3.97 14.94
N LYS A 211 18.06 -4.74 15.15
CA LYS A 211 17.99 -6.19 15.06
C LYS A 211 17.02 -6.75 16.09
N ILE A 212 16.09 -7.58 15.63
CA ILE A 212 15.06 -8.21 16.47
C ILE A 212 15.15 -9.73 16.47
N GLY A 213 15.73 -10.31 15.44
CA GLY A 213 15.77 -11.77 15.34
C GLY A 213 16.75 -12.31 14.30
N VAL A 214 16.77 -13.63 14.25
CA VAL A 214 17.50 -14.42 13.24
C VAL A 214 16.58 -15.54 12.77
N GLU A 215 16.55 -15.79 11.48
CA GLU A 215 15.91 -16.93 10.88
C GLU A 215 16.46 -18.23 11.51
N LEU A 216 15.58 -19.07 12.02
CA LEU A 216 15.93 -20.33 12.67
C LEU A 216 15.39 -21.55 11.96
N ILE A 217 14.21 -21.43 11.32
CA ILE A 217 13.55 -22.54 10.64
C ILE A 217 12.98 -22.01 9.32
N ASP A 218 13.42 -22.57 8.23
CA ASP A 218 12.87 -22.38 6.88
C ASP A 218 13.17 -23.63 6.05
N PRO A 219 12.33 -24.67 6.15
CA PRO A 219 12.61 -25.96 5.55
C PRO A 219 12.55 -25.89 4.01
N ALA A 220 13.43 -26.64 3.37
CA ALA A 220 13.44 -26.76 1.92
C ALA A 220 12.15 -27.39 1.39
N PRO A 221 11.73 -27.05 0.17
CA PRO A 221 10.62 -27.74 -0.49
C PRO A 221 10.88 -29.23 -0.64
N PHE A 222 9.88 -30.04 -0.43
CA PHE A 222 9.96 -31.48 -0.57
C PHE A 222 9.52 -31.95 -1.98
N THR A 223 9.87 -33.17 -2.32
CA THR A 223 9.48 -33.89 -3.54
C THR A 223 8.82 -35.21 -3.21
N GLY A 224 8.25 -35.88 -4.18
CA GLY A 224 7.66 -37.22 -4.01
C GLY A 224 6.20 -37.28 -4.38
N THR A 225 5.57 -38.45 -4.16
CA THR A 225 4.21 -38.75 -4.61
C THR A 225 3.15 -37.84 -4.00
N SER A 226 3.38 -37.33 -2.78
CA SER A 226 2.49 -36.38 -2.12
C SER A 226 2.60 -34.95 -2.67
N CYS A 227 3.65 -34.66 -3.44
CA CYS A 227 3.84 -33.37 -4.10
C CYS A 227 3.33 -33.43 -5.54
N GLY A 228 3.86 -34.36 -6.34
CA GLY A 228 3.53 -34.47 -7.74
C GLY A 228 4.74 -34.92 -8.57
N PRO A 229 4.62 -34.94 -9.92
CA PRO A 229 5.69 -35.36 -10.79
C PRO A 229 6.86 -34.36 -10.82
N ALA A 230 8.08 -34.86 -10.96
CA ALA A 230 9.24 -34.00 -11.18
C ALA A 230 9.07 -33.13 -12.45
N PRO A 231 9.54 -31.87 -12.46
CA PRO A 231 10.42 -31.22 -11.48
C PRO A 231 9.68 -30.47 -10.34
N MET A 232 8.42 -30.79 -10.08
CA MET A 232 7.61 -30.14 -9.07
C MET A 232 8.18 -30.36 -7.66
N THR A 233 8.25 -29.28 -6.88
CA THR A 233 8.62 -29.29 -5.46
C THR A 233 7.51 -28.61 -4.65
N CYS A 234 7.30 -28.98 -3.41
CA CYS A 234 6.14 -28.53 -2.63
C CYS A 234 6.49 -28.08 -1.23
N ARG A 235 5.66 -27.18 -0.72
CA ARG A 235 5.57 -26.83 0.71
C ARG A 235 4.12 -26.62 1.11
N PHE A 236 3.83 -26.73 2.40
CA PHE A 236 2.49 -26.46 2.93
C PHE A 236 2.31 -24.98 3.30
N SER A 237 3.40 -24.21 3.35
CA SER A 237 3.34 -22.78 3.66
C SER A 237 4.49 -22.02 3.02
N ASP A 238 4.29 -20.75 2.77
CA ASP A 238 5.36 -19.79 2.56
C ASP A 238 5.67 -19.11 3.89
N ALA A 239 6.17 -19.86 4.86
CA ALA A 239 6.46 -19.37 6.19
C ALA A 239 7.86 -19.73 6.65
N MET A 240 8.52 -18.82 7.36
CA MET A 240 9.74 -19.07 8.12
C MET A 240 9.56 -18.65 9.58
N PHE A 241 10.30 -19.30 10.49
CA PHE A 241 10.34 -18.94 11.89
C PHE A 241 11.60 -18.14 12.21
N VAL A 242 11.42 -16.99 12.82
CA VAL A 242 12.47 -16.08 13.25
C VAL A 242 12.53 -16.08 14.77
N GLY A 243 13.64 -16.53 15.35
CA GLY A 243 13.84 -16.46 16.80
C GLY A 243 14.22 -15.04 17.22
N TYR A 244 13.60 -14.55 18.29
CA TYR A 244 13.98 -13.27 18.86
C TYR A 244 15.39 -13.29 19.42
N THR A 245 16.18 -12.28 19.08
CA THR A 245 17.51 -12.04 19.65
C THR A 245 17.53 -10.66 20.27
N GLY A 246 17.42 -10.58 21.58
CA GLY A 246 17.50 -9.30 22.28
C GLY A 246 18.93 -8.95 22.68
N ASP A 247 19.33 -7.70 22.56
CA ASP A 247 20.47 -7.16 23.29
C ASP A 247 20.06 -7.09 24.78
N GLY A 248 20.37 -8.17 25.53
CA GLY A 248 20.03 -8.32 26.96
C GLY A 248 18.56 -8.61 27.25
N GLY A 249 17.76 -8.89 26.24
CA GLY A 249 16.33 -9.08 26.38
C GLY A 249 15.92 -10.54 26.54
N GLY A 250 15.33 -10.83 27.66
CA GLY A 250 14.49 -12.00 27.77
C GLY A 250 13.28 -11.90 26.83
N ILE A 251 12.64 -13.02 26.63
CA ILE A 251 11.50 -13.36 25.80
C ILE A 251 10.37 -12.32 25.75
N GLY A 252 10.15 -11.58 26.82
CA GLY A 252 9.07 -10.59 26.91
C GLY A 252 9.36 -9.24 26.24
N PHE A 253 10.57 -9.05 25.70
CA PHE A 253 10.97 -7.73 25.23
C PHE A 253 10.40 -7.38 23.84
N PHE A 254 10.27 -8.37 22.94
CA PHE A 254 9.83 -8.11 21.56
C PHE A 254 8.39 -8.54 21.25
N ALA A 255 7.91 -9.62 21.86
CA ALA A 255 6.58 -10.13 21.58
C ALA A 255 5.47 -9.17 22.04
N GLY A 256 4.79 -8.54 21.09
CA GLY A 256 3.65 -7.66 21.35
C GLY A 256 2.36 -8.41 21.65
N ARG A 257 2.22 -9.64 21.13
CA ARG A 257 1.01 -10.49 21.20
C ARG A 257 -0.25 -9.79 20.70
N LYS A 258 -0.09 -8.79 19.87
CA LYS A 258 -1.18 -7.95 19.37
C LYS A 258 -1.01 -7.72 17.88
N ILE A 259 -2.13 -7.63 17.20
CA ILE A 259 -2.20 -7.22 15.81
C ILE A 259 -2.58 -5.74 15.76
N ALA A 260 -1.80 -4.92 15.04
CA ALA A 260 -2.12 -3.53 14.81
C ALA A 260 -3.23 -3.44 13.77
N GLU A 261 -4.41 -2.97 14.16
CA GLU A 261 -5.51 -2.75 13.23
C GLU A 261 -5.61 -1.26 12.90
N THR A 262 -5.63 -0.93 11.60
CA THR A 262 -5.70 0.47 11.15
C THR A 262 -7.15 0.97 11.12
N ASP A 263 -7.33 2.29 11.20
CA ASP A 263 -8.63 2.95 11.25
C ASP A 263 -9.42 2.83 9.94
N THR A 264 -8.73 2.66 8.84
CA THR A 264 -9.34 2.52 7.52
C THR A 264 -9.21 1.07 7.05
N ILE A 265 -10.33 0.39 6.88
CA ILE A 265 -10.39 -1.00 6.39
C ILE A 265 -10.79 -0.99 4.93
N GLY A 266 -9.98 -1.64 4.08
CA GLY A 266 -10.36 -1.92 2.69
C GLY A 266 -10.20 -0.77 1.71
N THR A 267 -9.43 0.26 2.03
CA THR A 267 -9.10 1.32 1.07
C THR A 267 -7.77 1.07 0.39
N THR A 268 -7.74 1.26 -0.93
CA THR A 268 -6.52 1.33 -1.74
C THR A 268 -5.70 2.59 -1.50
N THR A 269 -6.22 3.53 -0.72
CA THR A 269 -5.57 4.80 -0.47
C THR A 269 -4.40 4.57 0.47
N LYS A 270 -3.21 4.57 -0.06
CA LYS A 270 -1.94 4.64 0.68
C LYS A 270 -1.91 5.96 1.45
N GLY A 271 -2.68 6.09 2.52
CA GLY A 271 -2.79 7.36 3.17
C GLY A 271 -3.13 7.31 4.65
N GLY A 272 -2.20 7.82 5.47
CA GLY A 272 -2.49 8.22 6.83
C GLY A 272 -3.05 7.13 7.73
N LEU A 273 -2.65 5.88 7.52
CA LEU A 273 -3.10 4.76 8.34
C LEU A 273 -2.67 5.00 9.77
N THR A 274 -3.60 5.40 10.61
CA THR A 274 -3.40 5.43 12.05
C THR A 274 -3.81 4.08 12.63
N ILE A 275 -3.08 3.63 13.63
CA ILE A 275 -3.47 2.43 14.35
C ILE A 275 -4.72 2.78 15.16
N ALA A 276 -5.85 2.24 14.71
CA ALA A 276 -7.11 2.45 15.42
C ALA A 276 -7.16 1.67 16.73
N ARG A 277 -6.52 0.50 16.76
CA ARG A 277 -6.54 -0.39 17.93
C ARG A 277 -5.52 -1.50 17.82
N TYR A 278 -5.28 -2.17 18.92
CA TYR A 278 -4.55 -3.42 18.99
C TYR A 278 -5.51 -4.56 19.35
N ARG A 279 -5.46 -5.65 18.56
CA ARG A 279 -6.22 -6.87 18.80
C ARG A 279 -5.34 -7.94 19.42
N SER A 280 -5.78 -8.51 20.52
CA SER A 280 -5.13 -9.68 21.11
C SER A 280 -5.45 -10.93 20.27
N ALA A 281 -4.45 -11.74 19.97
CA ALA A 281 -4.60 -12.96 19.18
C ALA A 281 -4.17 -14.19 20.02
N PRO A 282 -5.00 -14.67 20.95
CA PRO A 282 -4.62 -15.72 21.90
C PRO A 282 -4.59 -17.12 21.29
N GLN A 283 -5.25 -17.32 20.16
CA GLN A 283 -5.39 -18.64 19.54
C GLN A 283 -5.24 -18.56 18.02
N ALA A 284 -4.85 -19.68 17.42
CA ALA A 284 -4.86 -19.89 15.98
C ALA A 284 -5.89 -20.93 15.58
N SER A 285 -6.44 -20.81 14.37
CA SER A 285 -7.45 -21.70 13.82
C SER A 285 -7.38 -21.73 12.30
N ASN A 286 -8.02 -22.69 11.67
CA ASN A 286 -8.31 -22.65 10.24
C ASN A 286 -9.69 -22.01 10.02
N VAL A 287 -9.94 -21.58 8.77
CA VAL A 287 -11.19 -20.95 8.36
C VAL A 287 -11.94 -21.77 7.33
N LEU A 288 -13.19 -21.41 7.08
CA LEU A 288 -14.01 -21.96 6.03
C LEU A 288 -14.33 -20.86 4.99
N VAL A 289 -14.73 -21.29 3.79
CA VAL A 289 -15.26 -20.38 2.77
C VAL A 289 -16.42 -19.56 3.36
N GLY A 290 -16.42 -18.26 3.09
CA GLY A 290 -17.40 -17.33 3.63
C GLY A 290 -16.98 -16.63 4.94
N PHE A 291 -15.97 -17.12 5.65
CA PHE A 291 -15.51 -16.44 6.88
C PHE A 291 -14.95 -15.07 6.55
N PRO A 292 -15.36 -14.02 7.27
CA PRO A 292 -14.82 -12.67 7.09
C PRO A 292 -13.47 -12.56 7.78
N VAL A 293 -12.40 -12.59 6.99
CA VAL A 293 -11.05 -12.43 7.51
C VAL A 293 -10.52 -11.02 7.27
N ARG A 294 -9.50 -10.67 8.04
CA ARG A 294 -8.71 -9.45 7.90
C ARG A 294 -7.24 -9.80 7.81
N LYS A 295 -6.46 -8.97 7.15
CA LYS A 295 -5.00 -8.95 7.28
C LYS A 295 -4.53 -7.55 7.69
N THR A 296 -3.40 -7.46 8.33
CA THR A 296 -2.75 -6.17 8.57
C THR A 296 -1.30 -6.26 8.17
N GLY A 297 -0.91 -5.50 7.17
CA GLY A 297 0.45 -5.48 6.65
C GLY A 297 1.04 -4.08 6.54
N ARG A 298 2.37 -4.03 6.36
CA ARG A 298 3.12 -2.78 6.36
C ARG A 298 2.71 -1.82 5.25
N THR A 299 2.22 -2.32 4.12
CA THR A 299 2.01 -1.53 2.91
C THR A 299 0.56 -1.06 2.77
N THR A 300 -0.43 -1.91 2.96
CA THR A 300 -1.83 -1.56 2.76
C THR A 300 -2.64 -1.52 4.07
N GLY A 301 -1.97 -1.67 5.23
CA GLY A 301 -2.65 -1.67 6.52
C GLY A 301 -3.64 -2.80 6.67
N THR A 302 -4.77 -2.54 7.30
CA THR A 302 -5.84 -3.53 7.50
C THR A 302 -6.75 -3.57 6.28
N THR A 303 -6.84 -4.74 5.66
CA THR A 303 -7.84 -5.03 4.60
C THR A 303 -8.67 -6.24 4.99
N ALA A 304 -9.88 -6.35 4.45
CA ALA A 304 -10.85 -7.36 4.88
C ALA A 304 -11.65 -7.91 3.71
N GLY A 305 -12.11 -9.14 3.84
CA GLY A 305 -13.05 -9.75 2.90
C GLY A 305 -13.37 -11.19 3.27
N PRO A 306 -14.33 -11.81 2.59
CA PRO A 306 -14.66 -13.21 2.79
C PRO A 306 -13.60 -14.14 2.21
N VAL A 307 -13.33 -15.24 2.88
CA VAL A 307 -12.59 -16.37 2.32
C VAL A 307 -13.38 -16.93 1.14
N ILE A 308 -12.73 -17.07 0.00
CA ILE A 308 -13.33 -17.57 -1.25
C ILE A 308 -12.84 -18.95 -1.65
N ASN A 309 -11.66 -19.34 -1.19
CA ASN A 309 -11.14 -20.70 -1.37
C ASN A 309 -10.42 -21.13 -0.09
N THR A 310 -10.53 -22.40 0.23
CA THR A 310 -9.71 -23.08 1.23
C THR A 310 -9.02 -24.28 0.58
N CYS A 311 -7.80 -24.55 1.02
CA CYS A 311 -7.01 -25.69 0.59
C CYS A 311 -6.83 -25.79 -0.95
N ILE A 312 -6.48 -24.67 -1.60
CA ILE A 312 -6.09 -24.67 -3.02
C ILE A 312 -4.56 -24.83 -3.15
N ASP A 313 -4.13 -25.55 -4.17
CA ASP A 313 -2.72 -25.67 -4.50
C ASP A 313 -2.34 -24.56 -5.47
N LEU A 314 -1.31 -23.80 -5.12
CA LEU A 314 -0.89 -22.62 -5.88
C LEU A 314 0.59 -22.71 -6.24
N LYS A 315 0.89 -22.44 -7.50
CA LYS A 315 2.28 -22.28 -7.95
C LYS A 315 2.85 -20.96 -7.44
N PHE A 316 4.04 -21.00 -6.87
CA PHE A 316 4.71 -19.79 -6.38
C PHE A 316 5.46 -19.10 -7.52
N GLY A 317 4.86 -18.05 -8.07
CA GLY A 317 5.41 -17.28 -9.18
C GLY A 317 5.81 -18.17 -10.36
N ASP A 318 6.97 -17.89 -10.95
CA ASP A 318 7.56 -18.68 -12.05
C ASP A 318 8.41 -19.85 -11.59
N SER A 319 8.52 -20.09 -10.27
CA SER A 319 9.28 -21.18 -9.71
C SER A 319 8.62 -22.56 -9.94
N ASN A 320 9.35 -23.64 -9.65
CA ASN A 320 8.77 -24.99 -9.62
C ASN A 320 8.15 -25.33 -8.26
N VAL A 321 8.09 -24.39 -7.32
CA VAL A 321 7.52 -24.59 -6.00
C VAL A 321 6.01 -24.44 -6.05
N TRP A 322 5.31 -25.41 -5.50
CA TRP A 322 3.88 -25.36 -5.27
C TRP A 322 3.61 -25.28 -3.77
N LEU A 323 2.76 -24.33 -3.41
CA LEU A 323 2.25 -24.20 -2.07
C LEU A 323 0.94 -24.98 -1.99
N LEU A 324 0.95 -26.06 -1.24
CA LEU A 324 -0.18 -26.97 -1.12
C LEU A 324 -1.16 -26.46 -0.06
N CYS A 325 -2.45 -26.63 -0.33
CA CYS A 325 -3.52 -26.36 0.61
C CYS A 325 -3.49 -24.92 1.17
N GLN A 326 -3.37 -23.94 0.29
CA GLN A 326 -3.41 -22.52 0.63
C GLN A 326 -4.85 -22.02 0.72
N ASP A 327 -5.07 -20.94 1.45
CA ASP A 327 -6.35 -20.28 1.51
C ASP A 327 -6.32 -18.94 0.78
N ARG A 328 -7.49 -18.47 0.34
CA ARG A 328 -7.65 -17.22 -0.41
C ARG A 328 -8.87 -16.46 0.07
N PHE A 329 -8.74 -15.14 0.20
CA PHE A 329 -9.87 -14.25 0.45
C PHE A 329 -9.88 -13.06 -0.52
N THR A 330 -11.02 -12.39 -0.63
CA THR A 330 -11.11 -11.12 -1.37
C THR A 330 -10.56 -9.99 -0.51
N GLY A 331 -9.62 -9.23 -1.05
CA GLY A 331 -8.98 -8.15 -0.30
C GLY A 331 -7.91 -7.46 -1.12
N ILE A 332 -7.23 -6.52 -0.49
CA ILE A 332 -6.17 -5.76 -1.11
C ILE A 332 -4.85 -6.08 -0.40
N SER A 333 -3.82 -6.35 -1.18
CA SER A 333 -2.45 -6.50 -0.72
C SER A 333 -1.49 -5.91 -1.75
N ASP A 334 -0.31 -5.53 -1.31
CA ASP A 334 0.75 -5.01 -2.17
C ASP A 334 2.10 -5.49 -1.64
N GLU A 335 3.15 -5.25 -2.41
CA GLU A 335 4.53 -5.60 -2.05
C GLU A 335 4.90 -5.10 -0.65
N GLY A 336 5.47 -6.00 0.16
CA GLY A 336 5.80 -5.74 1.55
C GLY A 336 4.72 -6.15 2.56
N ASP A 337 3.50 -6.43 2.15
CA ASP A 337 2.50 -7.07 3.02
C ASP A 337 2.82 -8.55 3.28
N SER A 338 3.78 -9.12 2.56
CA SER A 338 4.29 -10.48 2.77
C SER A 338 4.63 -10.72 4.24
N GLY A 339 4.17 -11.83 4.81
CA GLY A 339 4.28 -12.15 6.22
C GLY A 339 3.19 -11.53 7.11
N ALA A 340 2.33 -10.66 6.59
CA ALA A 340 1.26 -10.02 7.36
C ALA A 340 0.34 -11.05 8.04
N PRO A 341 -0.06 -10.84 9.32
CA PRO A 341 -1.00 -11.71 9.98
C PRO A 341 -2.36 -11.64 9.28
N VAL A 342 -2.93 -12.82 9.02
CA VAL A 342 -4.33 -12.97 8.61
C VAL A 342 -5.12 -13.48 9.82
N TYR A 343 -6.24 -12.85 10.12
CA TYR A 343 -7.01 -13.14 11.33
C TYR A 343 -8.50 -13.01 11.14
N PHE A 344 -9.23 -13.75 11.94
CA PHE A 344 -10.70 -13.75 12.01
C PHE A 344 -11.14 -12.98 13.27
N PRO A 345 -11.90 -11.89 13.14
CA PRO A 345 -12.48 -11.20 14.29
C PRO A 345 -13.65 -12.03 14.84
N THR A 346 -13.51 -12.57 16.06
CA THR A 346 -14.52 -13.41 16.70
C THR A 346 -15.81 -12.66 17.02
N THR A 347 -15.70 -11.36 17.19
CA THR A 347 -16.84 -10.43 17.37
C THR A 347 -16.55 -9.10 16.70
N PHE A 348 -17.59 -8.30 16.51
CA PHE A 348 -17.43 -6.91 16.03
C PHE A 348 -17.03 -5.95 17.16
N ASN A 349 -17.01 -6.39 18.42
CA ASN A 349 -16.55 -5.57 19.53
C ASN A 349 -15.03 -5.37 19.48
N GLN A 350 -14.59 -4.13 19.65
CA GLN A 350 -13.19 -3.72 19.49
C GLN A 350 -12.24 -4.29 20.55
N ALA A 351 -12.76 -4.68 21.70
CA ALA A 351 -11.98 -5.21 22.83
C ALA A 351 -11.72 -6.72 22.74
N ASP A 352 -12.45 -7.44 21.90
CA ASP A 352 -12.39 -8.89 21.88
C ASP A 352 -11.17 -9.44 21.13
N PRO A 353 -10.65 -10.58 21.57
CA PRO A 353 -9.56 -11.24 20.90
C PRO A 353 -9.95 -11.67 19.48
N VAL A 354 -8.94 -11.88 18.63
CA VAL A 354 -9.11 -12.43 17.29
C VAL A 354 -8.47 -13.81 17.20
N LEU A 355 -8.91 -14.60 16.25
CA LEU A 355 -8.24 -15.85 15.90
C LEU A 355 -7.24 -15.60 14.78
N HIS A 356 -5.97 -15.87 15.00
CA HIS A 356 -4.97 -15.86 13.96
C HIS A 356 -5.17 -17.09 13.06
N VAL A 357 -5.30 -16.90 11.75
CA VAL A 357 -5.64 -17.98 10.81
C VAL A 357 -4.53 -18.30 9.82
N GLY A 358 -3.54 -17.42 9.68
CA GLY A 358 -2.41 -17.65 8.80
C GLY A 358 -1.60 -16.38 8.54
N ILE A 359 -0.66 -16.45 7.59
CA ILE A 359 0.12 -15.30 7.12
C ILE A 359 -0.03 -15.13 5.62
N LEU A 360 -0.11 -13.88 5.19
CA LEU A 360 -0.15 -13.49 3.79
C LEU A 360 1.20 -13.77 3.12
N TRP A 361 1.15 -14.31 1.90
CA TRP A 361 2.36 -14.49 1.11
C TRP A 361 2.25 -13.87 -0.29
N GLY A 362 1.07 -13.60 -0.82
CA GLY A 362 0.91 -13.05 -2.16
C GLY A 362 -0.53 -12.73 -2.52
N GLY A 363 -0.76 -12.41 -3.77
CA GLY A 363 -2.09 -12.09 -4.25
C GLY A 363 -2.19 -12.02 -5.75
N VAL A 364 -3.39 -11.76 -6.24
CA VAL A 364 -3.70 -11.46 -7.64
C VAL A 364 -4.41 -10.10 -7.67
N PRO A 365 -3.66 -8.99 -7.77
CA PRO A 365 -4.23 -7.64 -7.63
C PRO A 365 -5.38 -7.34 -8.60
N ALA A 366 -5.30 -7.83 -9.84
CA ALA A 366 -6.34 -7.64 -10.85
C ALA A 366 -7.71 -8.21 -10.44
N ASN A 367 -7.72 -9.18 -9.52
CA ASN A 367 -8.93 -9.86 -9.03
C ASN A 367 -9.27 -9.44 -7.60
N ASN A 368 -8.47 -8.62 -6.94
CA ASN A 368 -8.51 -8.36 -5.51
C ASN A 368 -8.45 -9.66 -4.68
N TRP A 369 -7.60 -10.60 -5.07
CA TRP A 369 -7.39 -11.85 -4.37
C TRP A 369 -6.12 -11.79 -3.54
N VAL A 370 -6.24 -12.22 -2.30
CA VAL A 370 -5.13 -12.30 -1.34
C VAL A 370 -4.97 -13.76 -0.94
N ASN A 371 -3.76 -14.29 -1.14
CA ASN A 371 -3.42 -15.65 -0.78
C ASN A 371 -2.69 -15.67 0.57
N PHE A 372 -2.99 -16.66 1.39
CA PHE A 372 -2.31 -16.83 2.66
C PHE A 372 -2.07 -18.31 2.96
N SER A 373 -0.99 -18.55 3.69
CA SER A 373 -0.69 -19.87 4.24
C SER A 373 -1.51 -20.07 5.50
N PRO A 374 -2.41 -21.06 5.56
CA PRO A 374 -3.21 -21.34 6.76
C PRO A 374 -2.33 -21.85 7.89
N TRP A 375 -2.80 -21.69 9.13
CA TRP A 375 -2.07 -22.10 10.31
C TRP A 375 -1.68 -23.60 10.30
N SER A 376 -2.53 -24.49 9.81
CA SER A 376 -2.23 -25.90 9.65
C SER A 376 -1.01 -26.18 8.75
N GLY A 377 -0.91 -25.48 7.62
CA GLY A 377 0.26 -25.56 6.73
C GLY A 377 1.54 -25.07 7.41
N ILE A 378 1.44 -23.94 8.13
CA ILE A 378 2.57 -23.34 8.86
C ILE A 378 3.09 -24.30 9.94
N THR A 379 2.22 -24.88 10.75
CA THR A 379 2.63 -25.84 11.80
C THR A 379 3.20 -27.11 11.21
N ASN A 380 2.68 -27.56 10.08
CA ASN A 380 3.19 -28.74 9.40
C ASN A 380 4.63 -28.57 8.90
N ASP A 381 4.94 -27.39 8.32
CA ASP A 381 6.28 -27.10 7.82
C ASP A 381 7.27 -26.77 8.94
N LEU A 382 6.87 -25.96 9.90
CA LEU A 382 7.80 -25.36 10.87
C LEU A 382 7.85 -26.10 12.22
N ASN A 383 6.92 -27.00 12.50
CA ASN A 383 6.77 -27.68 13.80
C ASN A 383 6.83 -26.70 14.99
N ILE A 384 6.03 -25.66 14.93
CA ILE A 384 5.96 -24.57 15.92
C ILE A 384 4.57 -24.53 16.57
N PHE A 385 4.48 -23.82 17.68
CA PHE A 385 3.25 -23.57 18.42
C PHE A 385 2.90 -22.09 18.38
N TYR A 386 1.61 -21.80 18.24
CA TYR A 386 1.12 -20.44 18.24
C TYR A 386 1.11 -19.84 19.67
N GLY A 387 1.55 -18.57 19.74
CA GLY A 387 1.53 -17.83 21.00
C GLY A 387 2.63 -18.22 21.97
N PHE A 388 2.51 -17.66 23.16
CA PHE A 388 3.38 -17.97 24.31
C PHE A 388 2.51 -18.55 25.42
N PRO A 389 3.04 -19.47 26.23
CA PRO A 389 2.30 -20.00 27.38
C PRO A 389 1.89 -18.94 28.38
#